data_165dc95dfbad40045f340c73d7f23e4f
#
_entry.id   165dc95dfbad40045f340c73d7f23e4f
#
_cell.length_a   1.000
_cell.length_b   1.000
_cell.length_c   1.000
_cell.angle_alpha   90.00
_cell.angle_beta   90.00
_cell.angle_gamma   90.00
#
_symmetry.space_group_name_H-M   'P 1'
#
loop_
_entity.id
_entity.type
_entity.pdbx_description
1 polymer ?
#
loop_
_entity_poly.entity_id
_entity_poly.type
_entity_poly.pdbx_seq_one_letter_code
_entity_poly.pdbx_strand_id
1 'polypeptide(L)'
;QQTALGRMVMIAELSIQNLVLADRIELQFKPGLVVLTGETGAGKSLIGQALYLATGGRAKSGLVRRDQNHARIDLVLQFSGAEQRIVDEELKELGLPQSESGRIIVRREIKASGGTRSWVGGVPVSLRSLSSLWKQRLARIDQGAATILESSSGRLALLDRALDDSAILKRMANAAKQWQTAQAHQKQLQEQLEHQKDQRDLIRHWVDELA
;
A
#
# COMPACT_ATOMS: atom_id res chain seq x y z
N GLN A 1 9.47 -30.12 -0.22
CA GLN A 1 8.26 -29.37 0.25
C GLN A 1 8.59 -28.30 1.32
N GLN A 2 9.75 -27.64 1.25
CA GLN A 2 10.20 -26.66 2.27
C GLN A 2 10.53 -25.28 1.70
N THR A 3 10.05 -24.91 0.51
CA THR A 3 10.56 -23.74 -0.24
C THR A 3 9.62 -22.51 -0.24
N ALA A 4 8.51 -22.53 0.47
CA ALA A 4 7.55 -21.41 0.50
C ALA A 4 7.62 -20.52 1.77
N LEU A 5 8.56 -20.77 2.69
CA LEU A 5 8.64 -20.07 3.99
C LEU A 5 9.56 -18.83 4.01
N GLY A 6 10.11 -18.43 2.87
CA GLY A 6 11.13 -17.37 2.81
C GLY A 6 10.61 -15.93 2.98
N ARG A 7 9.33 -15.66 2.78
CA ARG A 7 8.71 -14.34 2.88
C ARG A 7 7.38 -14.46 3.60
N MET A 8 7.35 -14.22 4.89
CA MET A 8 6.11 -14.30 5.64
C MET A 8 5.81 -12.99 6.34
N VAL A 9 4.67 -12.42 5.99
CA VAL A 9 3.99 -11.39 6.77
C VAL A 9 2.79 -12.05 7.43
N MET A 10 2.70 -11.93 8.73
CA MET A 10 1.61 -12.49 9.52
C MET A 10 0.99 -11.41 10.40
N ILE A 11 -0.33 -11.40 10.49
CA ILE A 11 -1.04 -10.69 11.54
C ILE A 11 -0.90 -11.57 12.79
N ALA A 12 -0.16 -11.09 13.80
CA ALA A 12 0.05 -11.83 15.03
C ALA A 12 -1.06 -11.55 16.04
N GLU A 13 -1.42 -10.26 16.19
CA GLU A 13 -2.42 -9.85 17.17
C GLU A 13 -3.27 -8.70 16.63
N LEU A 14 -4.54 -8.66 17.03
CA LEU A 14 -5.45 -7.57 16.76
C LEU A 14 -6.22 -7.23 18.05
N SER A 15 -6.10 -5.98 18.49
CA SER A 15 -6.89 -5.45 19.60
C SER A 15 -7.79 -4.32 19.08
N ILE A 16 -9.04 -4.36 19.44
CA ILE A 16 -10.07 -3.38 19.05
C ILE A 16 -10.73 -2.87 20.34
N GLN A 17 -10.85 -1.56 20.47
CA GLN A 17 -11.51 -0.91 21.60
C GLN A 17 -12.48 0.15 21.09
N ASN A 18 -13.70 0.16 21.63
CA ASN A 18 -14.75 1.15 21.40
C ASN A 18 -15.09 1.37 19.92
N LEU A 19 -15.05 0.31 19.11
CA LEU A 19 -15.35 0.40 17.68
C LEU A 19 -16.76 -0.14 17.40
N VAL A 20 -17.64 0.69 16.89
CA VAL A 20 -19.05 0.39 16.57
C VAL A 20 -19.77 -0.19 17.78
N LEU A 21 -20.05 -1.49 17.78
CA LEU A 21 -20.74 -2.19 18.90
C LEU A 21 -19.76 -2.86 19.87
N ALA A 22 -18.50 -3.02 19.49
CA ALA A 22 -17.51 -3.68 20.32
C ALA A 22 -16.95 -2.74 21.37
N ASP A 23 -16.95 -3.21 22.61
CA ASP A 23 -16.26 -2.57 23.72
C ASP A 23 -14.76 -2.92 23.67
N ARG A 24 -14.46 -4.22 23.70
CA ARG A 24 -13.11 -4.75 23.61
C ARG A 24 -13.11 -6.10 22.93
N ILE A 25 -12.22 -6.27 21.95
CA ILE A 25 -11.94 -7.53 21.28
C ILE A 25 -10.42 -7.68 21.24
N GLU A 26 -9.94 -8.84 21.63
CA GLU A 26 -8.52 -9.22 21.53
C GLU A 26 -8.42 -10.56 20.83
N LEU A 27 -7.65 -10.59 19.75
CA LEU A 27 -7.44 -11.78 18.93
C LEU A 27 -5.94 -12.03 18.76
N GLN A 28 -5.56 -13.27 18.94
CA GLN A 28 -4.22 -13.76 18.61
C GLN A 28 -4.33 -14.76 17.47
N PHE A 29 -3.47 -14.61 16.48
CA PHE A 29 -3.48 -15.45 15.29
C PHE A 29 -2.25 -16.34 15.27
N LYS A 30 -2.44 -17.59 14.86
CA LYS A 30 -1.34 -18.52 14.59
C LYS A 30 -1.00 -18.50 13.10
N PRO A 31 0.22 -18.87 12.70
CA PRO A 31 0.55 -19.04 11.30
C PRO A 31 -0.38 -20.03 10.60
N GLY A 32 -0.75 -19.73 9.35
CA GLY A 32 -1.60 -20.58 8.53
C GLY A 32 -2.98 -19.97 8.25
N LEU A 33 -3.94 -20.81 7.90
CA LEU A 33 -5.31 -20.40 7.63
C LEU A 33 -6.09 -20.24 8.94
N VAL A 34 -6.63 -19.05 9.13
CA VAL A 34 -7.54 -18.74 10.25
C VAL A 34 -8.94 -18.50 9.69
N VAL A 35 -9.91 -19.24 10.19
CA VAL A 35 -11.32 -19.15 9.77
C VAL A 35 -12.13 -18.51 10.89
N LEU A 36 -12.83 -17.42 10.59
CA LEU A 36 -13.77 -16.75 11.49
C LEU A 36 -15.19 -17.21 11.16
N THR A 37 -15.79 -17.98 12.07
CA THR A 37 -17.18 -18.45 11.94
C THR A 37 -18.08 -17.73 12.93
N GLY A 38 -19.37 -17.70 12.67
CA GLY A 38 -20.39 -17.07 13.53
C GLY A 38 -21.56 -16.56 12.72
N GLU A 39 -22.64 -16.17 13.40
CA GLU A 39 -23.83 -15.60 12.77
C GLU A 39 -23.51 -14.29 12.04
N THR A 40 -24.33 -13.97 11.01
CA THR A 40 -24.20 -12.73 10.23
C THR A 40 -24.56 -11.53 11.10
N GLY A 41 -23.65 -10.55 11.16
CA GLY A 41 -23.98 -9.20 11.61
C GLY A 41 -22.99 -8.50 12.51
N ALA A 42 -22.44 -9.11 13.56
CA ALA A 42 -21.77 -8.31 14.58
C ALA A 42 -20.24 -8.40 14.64
N GLY A 43 -19.62 -9.56 14.46
CA GLY A 43 -18.18 -9.73 14.75
C GLY A 43 -17.28 -9.79 13.51
N LYS A 44 -17.62 -10.58 12.51
CA LYS A 44 -16.76 -10.84 11.35
C LYS A 44 -16.46 -9.58 10.52
N SER A 45 -17.50 -8.83 10.19
CA SER A 45 -17.38 -7.57 9.43
C SER A 45 -16.61 -6.51 10.21
N LEU A 46 -16.76 -6.49 11.54
CA LEU A 46 -16.02 -5.57 12.40
C LEU A 46 -14.53 -5.85 12.41
N ILE A 47 -14.11 -7.12 12.43
CA ILE A 47 -12.71 -7.52 12.36
C ILE A 47 -12.12 -7.10 11.00
N GLY A 48 -12.83 -7.37 9.90
CA GLY A 48 -12.43 -6.92 8.58
C GLY A 48 -12.31 -5.39 8.48
N GLN A 49 -13.25 -4.65 9.08
CA GLN A 49 -13.20 -3.19 9.14
C GLN A 49 -12.04 -2.68 9.99
N ALA A 50 -11.77 -3.31 11.14
CA ALA A 50 -10.63 -2.94 11.98
C ALA A 50 -9.30 -3.13 11.25
N LEU A 51 -9.11 -4.25 10.56
CA LEU A 51 -7.93 -4.50 9.72
C LEU A 51 -7.80 -3.45 8.60
N TYR A 52 -8.90 -3.11 7.92
CA TYR A 52 -8.90 -2.05 6.91
C TYR A 52 -8.45 -0.70 7.47
N LEU A 53 -8.96 -0.32 8.63
CA LEU A 53 -8.62 0.94 9.29
C LEU A 53 -7.16 0.94 9.76
N ALA A 54 -6.69 -0.14 10.38
CA ALA A 54 -5.32 -0.28 10.86
C ALA A 54 -4.28 -0.22 9.71
N THR A 55 -4.65 -0.68 8.53
CA THR A 55 -3.78 -0.67 7.34
C THR A 55 -3.86 0.59 6.50
N GLY A 56 -4.47 1.66 7.01
CA GLY A 56 -4.51 2.96 6.34
C GLY A 56 -5.81 3.26 5.60
N GLY A 57 -6.86 2.48 5.84
CA GLY A 57 -8.19 2.75 5.31
C GLY A 57 -8.80 4.05 5.87
N ARG A 58 -9.66 4.69 5.07
CA ARG A 58 -10.37 5.91 5.50
C ARG A 58 -11.46 5.55 6.51
N ALA A 59 -11.47 6.22 7.65
CA ALA A 59 -12.55 6.12 8.62
C ALA A 59 -13.76 6.93 8.15
N LYS A 60 -14.95 6.31 8.26
CA LYS A 60 -16.23 7.00 8.09
C LYS A 60 -16.67 7.58 9.45
N SER A 61 -17.62 8.50 9.45
CA SER A 61 -18.27 8.97 10.67
C SER A 61 -19.06 7.85 11.36
N GLY A 62 -19.25 7.94 12.67
CA GLY A 62 -20.06 6.99 13.42
C GLY A 62 -19.39 5.65 13.75
N LEU A 63 -18.07 5.54 13.61
CA LEU A 63 -17.33 4.32 13.96
C LEU A 63 -16.99 4.21 15.45
N VAL A 64 -17.01 5.31 16.16
CA VAL A 64 -16.78 5.31 17.62
C VAL A 64 -18.05 4.89 18.33
N ARG A 65 -17.92 3.97 19.28
CA ARG A 65 -19.04 3.52 20.11
C ARG A 65 -19.70 4.70 20.82
N ARG A 66 -21.01 4.64 21.01
CA ARG A 66 -21.76 5.66 21.76
C ARG A 66 -21.13 5.88 23.13
N ASP A 67 -21.15 7.12 23.59
CA ASP A 67 -20.63 7.56 24.90
C ASP A 67 -19.10 7.37 25.07
N GLN A 68 -18.38 7.12 23.97
CA GLN A 68 -16.94 7.04 23.96
C GLN A 68 -16.33 8.19 23.15
N ASN A 69 -15.19 8.70 23.61
CA ASN A 69 -14.47 9.80 22.95
C ASN A 69 -13.64 9.34 21.75
N HIS A 70 -13.20 8.08 21.74
CA HIS A 70 -12.36 7.52 20.67
C HIS A 70 -12.51 6.00 20.58
N ALA A 71 -12.27 5.48 19.39
CA ALA A 71 -12.02 4.07 19.13
C ALA A 71 -10.53 3.87 18.87
N ARG A 72 -9.99 2.73 19.30
CA ARG A 72 -8.59 2.36 19.13
C ARG A 72 -8.47 0.96 18.53
N ILE A 73 -7.53 0.83 17.61
CA ILE A 73 -7.18 -0.44 16.98
C ILE A 73 -5.67 -0.58 17.06
N ASP A 74 -5.19 -1.66 17.64
CA ASP A 74 -3.79 -2.05 17.64
C ASP A 74 -3.64 -3.34 16.83
N LEU A 75 -2.73 -3.33 15.87
CA LEU A 75 -2.42 -4.44 14.98
C LEU A 75 -0.93 -4.77 15.15
N VAL A 76 -0.63 -6.00 15.54
CA VAL A 76 0.74 -6.50 15.62
C VAL A 76 1.02 -7.34 14.38
N LEU A 77 2.01 -6.90 13.61
CA LEU A 77 2.51 -7.62 12.44
C LEU A 77 3.82 -8.33 12.78
N GLN A 78 3.96 -9.55 12.29
CA GLN A 78 5.17 -10.36 12.41
C GLN A 78 5.75 -10.59 11.03
N PHE A 79 7.03 -10.28 10.87
CA PHE A 79 7.81 -10.50 9.66
C PHE A 79 8.92 -11.50 9.92
N SER A 80 9.34 -12.22 8.87
CA SER A 80 10.47 -13.14 8.96
C SER A 80 11.31 -13.14 7.69
N GLY A 81 12.56 -13.56 7.82
CA GLY A 81 13.47 -13.76 6.70
C GLY A 81 13.75 -12.50 5.88
N ALA A 82 13.64 -12.62 4.56
CA ALA A 82 13.91 -11.52 3.63
C ALA A 82 12.91 -10.36 3.79
N GLU A 83 11.64 -10.67 4.09
CA GLU A 83 10.60 -9.63 4.24
C GLU A 83 10.86 -8.72 5.43
N GLN A 84 11.37 -9.26 6.54
CA GLN A 84 11.75 -8.43 7.70
C GLN A 84 12.79 -7.37 7.31
N ARG A 85 13.83 -7.76 6.58
CA ARG A 85 14.89 -6.83 6.15
C ARG A 85 14.33 -5.72 5.25
N ILE A 86 13.46 -6.08 4.30
CA ILE A 86 12.84 -5.11 3.39
C ILE A 86 11.99 -4.11 4.18
N VAL A 87 11.17 -4.60 5.13
CA VAL A 87 10.34 -3.74 5.98
C VAL A 87 11.20 -2.84 6.85
N ASP A 88 12.26 -3.36 7.47
CA ASP A 88 13.15 -2.59 8.33
C ASP A 88 13.89 -1.48 7.55
N GLU A 89 14.29 -1.74 6.29
CA GLU A 89 14.87 -0.71 5.41
C GLU A 89 13.83 0.38 5.07
N GLU A 90 12.60 0.02 4.70
CA GLU A 90 11.55 1.00 4.40
C GLU A 90 11.16 1.82 5.64
N LEU A 91 11.09 1.19 6.81
CA LEU A 91 10.83 1.90 8.06
C LEU A 91 11.94 2.92 8.36
N LYS A 92 13.20 2.53 8.16
CA LYS A 92 14.36 3.40 8.32
C LYS A 92 14.32 4.59 7.35
N GLU A 93 13.98 4.37 6.08
CA GLU A 93 13.82 5.44 5.08
C GLU A 93 12.73 6.46 5.46
N LEU A 94 11.69 5.99 6.16
CA LEU A 94 10.61 6.84 6.67
C LEU A 94 10.91 7.46 8.04
N GLY A 95 12.10 7.25 8.62
CA GLY A 95 12.47 7.71 9.95
C GLY A 95 11.70 7.03 11.08
N LEU A 96 11.22 5.79 10.83
CA LEU A 96 10.46 5.00 11.79
C LEU A 96 11.34 3.95 12.48
N PRO A 97 10.98 3.51 13.71
CA PRO A 97 11.69 2.45 14.39
C PRO A 97 11.61 1.15 13.59
N GLN A 98 12.73 0.42 13.54
CA GLN A 98 12.79 -0.92 12.97
C GLN A 98 11.99 -1.90 13.83
N SER A 99 11.67 -3.05 13.25
CA SER A 99 10.92 -4.10 13.95
C SER A 99 11.77 -4.72 15.08
N GLU A 100 11.16 -4.95 16.23
CA GLU A 100 11.77 -5.71 17.32
C GLU A 100 11.54 -7.21 17.11
N SER A 101 12.59 -7.96 16.82
CA SER A 101 12.49 -9.40 16.49
C SER A 101 11.49 -9.70 15.37
N GLY A 102 11.41 -8.81 14.37
CA GLY A 102 10.46 -8.91 13.27
C GLY A 102 9.02 -8.49 13.61
N ARG A 103 8.77 -7.96 14.82
CA ARG A 103 7.43 -7.49 15.24
C ARG A 103 7.34 -5.97 15.15
N ILE A 104 6.21 -5.48 14.65
CA ILE A 104 5.89 -4.05 14.67
C ILE A 104 4.43 -3.84 15.06
N ILE A 105 4.20 -2.80 15.85
CA ILE A 105 2.86 -2.41 16.30
C ILE A 105 2.39 -1.24 15.46
N VAL A 106 1.24 -1.42 14.82
CA VAL A 106 0.50 -0.37 14.14
C VAL A 106 -0.69 0.01 15.01
N ARG A 107 -0.80 1.27 15.38
CA ARG A 107 -1.93 1.80 16.15
C ARG A 107 -2.73 2.78 15.32
N ARG A 108 -4.03 2.67 15.43
CA ARG A 108 -4.99 3.60 14.86
C ARG A 108 -5.96 4.10 15.92
N GLU A 109 -6.12 5.40 16.01
CA GLU A 109 -7.13 6.06 16.86
C GLU A 109 -8.09 6.86 15.98
N ILE A 110 -9.38 6.74 16.28
CA ILE A 110 -10.46 7.46 15.60
C ILE A 110 -11.22 8.23 16.66
N LYS A 111 -11.35 9.54 16.50
CA LYS A 111 -12.06 10.40 17.46
C LYS A 111 -13.55 10.50 17.14
N ALA A 112 -14.40 10.54 18.15
CA ALA A 112 -15.83 10.76 17.99
C ALA A 112 -16.14 12.13 17.36
N SER A 113 -15.32 13.15 17.67
CA SER A 113 -15.40 14.50 17.08
C SER A 113 -14.92 14.59 15.63
N GLY A 114 -14.50 13.47 15.04
CA GLY A 114 -13.85 13.42 13.73
C GLY A 114 -12.33 13.49 13.84
N GLY A 115 -11.67 13.11 12.75
CA GLY A 115 -10.23 13.02 12.71
C GLY A 115 -9.69 11.66 13.18
N THR A 116 -8.48 11.36 12.73
CA THR A 116 -7.80 10.10 13.04
C THR A 116 -6.31 10.32 13.25
N ARG A 117 -5.69 9.48 14.06
CA ARG A 117 -4.25 9.44 14.27
C ARG A 117 -3.73 8.03 14.04
N SER A 118 -2.51 7.90 13.57
CA SER A 118 -1.87 6.61 13.32
C SER A 118 -0.45 6.62 13.84
N TRP A 119 0.02 5.48 14.29
CA TRP A 119 1.38 5.28 14.77
C TRP A 119 1.93 3.96 14.26
N VAL A 120 3.21 3.92 14.00
CA VAL A 120 3.98 2.71 13.67
C VAL A 120 5.17 2.66 14.62
N GLY A 121 5.31 1.60 15.39
CA GLY A 121 6.35 1.49 16.42
C GLY A 121 6.32 2.63 17.45
N GLY A 122 5.14 3.19 17.75
CA GLY A 122 4.97 4.32 18.66
C GLY A 122 5.20 5.71 18.06
N VAL A 123 5.68 5.82 16.82
CA VAL A 123 5.93 7.10 16.11
C VAL A 123 4.70 7.48 15.27
N PRO A 124 4.22 8.72 15.35
CA PRO A 124 3.09 9.19 14.56
C PRO A 124 3.39 9.16 13.06
N VAL A 125 2.44 8.68 12.26
CA VAL A 125 2.58 8.61 10.80
C VAL A 125 1.36 9.18 10.09
N SER A 126 1.55 9.68 8.87
CA SER A 126 0.45 10.09 8.01
C SER A 126 -0.35 8.86 7.53
N LEU A 127 -1.63 9.05 7.21
CA LEU A 127 -2.47 7.99 6.64
C LEU A 127 -1.91 7.49 5.31
N ARG A 128 -1.32 8.37 4.52
CA ARG A 128 -0.69 8.05 3.24
C ARG A 128 0.52 7.13 3.43
N SER A 129 1.43 7.47 4.36
CA SER A 129 2.59 6.66 4.69
C SER A 129 2.17 5.28 5.22
N LEU A 130 1.19 5.25 6.13
CA LEU A 130 0.64 4.01 6.66
C LEU A 130 0.07 3.13 5.55
N SER A 131 -0.75 3.69 4.66
CA SER A 131 -1.32 2.94 3.54
C SER A 131 -0.25 2.42 2.57
N SER A 132 0.79 3.20 2.27
CA SER A 132 1.85 2.75 1.36
C SER A 132 2.68 1.60 1.92
N LEU A 133 2.98 1.60 3.23
CA LEU A 133 3.72 0.52 3.90
C LEU A 133 3.02 -0.84 3.79
N TRP A 134 1.69 -0.86 3.89
CA TRP A 134 0.93 -2.11 4.00
C TRP A 134 0.24 -2.54 2.71
N LYS A 135 0.03 -1.64 1.76
CA LYS A 135 -0.72 -1.89 0.51
C LYS A 135 -0.18 -3.09 -0.29
N GLN A 136 1.12 -3.29 -0.28
CA GLN A 136 1.76 -4.37 -1.03
C GLN A 136 1.84 -5.69 -0.24
N ARG A 137 1.70 -5.64 1.09
CA ARG A 137 1.92 -6.77 2.00
C ARG A 137 0.64 -7.40 2.51
N LEU A 138 -0.38 -6.61 2.70
CA LEU A 138 -1.67 -7.05 3.21
C LEU A 138 -2.72 -6.90 2.12
N ALA A 139 -2.95 -7.97 1.37
CA ALA A 139 -4.03 -8.03 0.40
C ALA A 139 -5.34 -8.31 1.14
N ARG A 140 -6.30 -7.39 1.03
CA ARG A 140 -7.66 -7.60 1.50
C ARG A 140 -8.54 -7.97 0.31
N ILE A 141 -9.17 -9.13 0.39
CA ILE A 141 -10.19 -9.58 -0.56
C ILE A 141 -11.55 -9.28 0.07
N ASP A 142 -12.16 -8.16 -0.26
CA ASP A 142 -13.53 -7.82 0.08
C ASP A 142 -14.36 -7.64 -1.20
N GLN A 143 -15.60 -7.21 -1.07
CA GLN A 143 -16.49 -6.96 -2.22
C GLN A 143 -15.93 -5.93 -3.22
N GLY A 144 -14.86 -5.19 -2.88
CA GLY A 144 -14.12 -4.27 -3.74
C GLY A 144 -12.76 -4.80 -4.21
N ALA A 145 -12.33 -5.98 -3.80
CA ALA A 145 -11.02 -6.55 -4.15
C ALA A 145 -10.92 -7.03 -5.60
N ALA A 146 -12.03 -7.17 -6.29
CA ALA A 146 -12.09 -7.32 -7.74
C ALA A 146 -11.23 -6.24 -8.45
N THR A 147 -11.13 -5.04 -7.87
CA THR A 147 -10.39 -3.90 -8.42
C THR A 147 -8.89 -4.15 -8.64
N ILE A 148 -8.24 -5.00 -7.84
CA ILE A 148 -6.82 -5.34 -8.05
C ILE A 148 -6.68 -6.27 -9.27
N LEU A 149 -7.60 -7.24 -9.40
CA LEU A 149 -7.64 -8.17 -10.54
C LEU A 149 -8.19 -7.52 -11.80
N GLU A 150 -9.03 -6.50 -11.68
CA GLU A 150 -9.57 -5.73 -12.79
C GLU A 150 -8.51 -4.85 -13.45
N SER A 151 -7.58 -4.31 -12.69
CA SER A 151 -6.49 -3.49 -13.24
C SER A 151 -5.39 -4.36 -13.84
N SER A 152 -4.92 -3.99 -15.04
CA SER A 152 -3.79 -4.68 -15.69
C SER A 152 -2.51 -4.62 -14.84
N SER A 153 -2.25 -3.49 -14.19
CA SER A 153 -1.12 -3.31 -13.27
C SER A 153 -1.23 -4.19 -12.02
N GLY A 154 -2.45 -4.40 -11.47
CA GLY A 154 -2.67 -5.28 -10.33
C GLY A 154 -2.43 -6.75 -10.66
N ARG A 155 -2.90 -7.20 -11.83
CA ARG A 155 -2.64 -8.56 -12.31
C ARG A 155 -1.14 -8.81 -12.54
N LEU A 156 -0.45 -7.84 -13.16
CA LEU A 156 0.99 -7.93 -13.38
C LEU A 156 1.75 -8.01 -12.06
N ALA A 157 1.41 -7.15 -11.09
CA ALA A 157 2.05 -7.17 -9.78
C ALA A 157 1.84 -8.50 -9.03
N LEU A 158 0.71 -9.19 -9.21
CA LEU A 158 0.49 -10.52 -8.66
C LEU A 158 1.36 -11.59 -9.34
N LEU A 159 1.50 -11.52 -10.67
CA LEU A 159 2.39 -12.41 -11.43
C LEU A 159 3.85 -12.17 -11.04
N ASP A 160 4.27 -10.91 -10.93
CA ASP A 160 5.61 -10.54 -10.50
C ASP A 160 5.95 -11.06 -9.10
N ARG A 161 4.97 -11.10 -8.20
CA ARG A 161 5.12 -11.69 -6.86
C ARG A 161 5.26 -13.23 -6.87
N ALA A 162 4.67 -13.89 -7.86
CA ALA A 162 4.79 -15.34 -8.05
C ALA A 162 6.15 -15.71 -8.69
N LEU A 163 6.81 -14.76 -9.37
CA LEU A 163 8.17 -14.90 -9.86
C LEU A 163 9.12 -14.64 -8.69
N ASP A 164 9.74 -15.69 -8.15
CA ASP A 164 10.68 -15.60 -7.02
C ASP A 164 12.08 -15.07 -7.43
N ASP A 165 12.13 -14.24 -8.49
CA ASP A 165 13.37 -13.67 -9.04
C ASP A 165 13.33 -12.13 -9.06
N SER A 166 13.75 -11.55 -7.94
CA SER A 166 13.83 -10.08 -7.78
C SER A 166 14.87 -9.44 -8.72
N ALA A 167 15.86 -10.18 -9.22
CA ALA A 167 16.89 -9.66 -10.11
C ALA A 167 16.31 -9.42 -11.52
N ILE A 168 15.51 -10.35 -12.02
CA ILE A 168 14.80 -10.19 -13.30
C ILE A 168 13.82 -9.01 -13.22
N LEU A 169 13.05 -8.89 -12.16
CA LEU A 169 12.09 -7.78 -11.97
C LEU A 169 12.80 -6.43 -11.96
N LYS A 170 13.94 -6.29 -11.28
CA LYS A 170 14.75 -5.07 -11.29
C LYS A 170 15.31 -4.75 -12.69
N ARG A 171 15.80 -5.76 -13.41
CA ARG A 171 16.30 -5.58 -14.78
C ARG A 171 15.19 -5.12 -15.72
N MET A 172 14.00 -5.71 -15.65
CA MET A 172 12.84 -5.30 -16.44
C MET A 172 12.39 -3.88 -16.10
N ALA A 173 12.31 -3.52 -14.82
CA ALA A 173 11.94 -2.17 -14.39
C ALA A 173 12.92 -1.12 -14.92
N ASN A 174 14.23 -1.40 -14.87
CA ASN A 174 15.26 -0.51 -15.41
C ASN A 174 15.17 -0.39 -16.93
N ALA A 175 14.98 -1.50 -17.65
CA ALA A 175 14.83 -1.49 -19.11
C ALA A 175 13.56 -0.72 -19.54
N ALA A 176 12.45 -0.91 -18.85
CA ALA A 176 11.21 -0.18 -19.09
C ALA A 176 11.38 1.33 -18.87
N LYS A 177 12.08 1.73 -17.81
CA LYS A 177 12.38 3.14 -17.53
C LYS A 177 13.27 3.75 -18.63
N GLN A 178 14.32 3.03 -19.06
CA GLN A 178 15.19 3.48 -20.14
C GLN A 178 14.43 3.63 -21.45
N TRP A 179 13.56 2.68 -21.78
CA TRP A 179 12.72 2.75 -22.97
C TRP A 179 11.76 3.95 -22.93
N GLN A 180 11.07 4.19 -21.82
CA GLN A 180 10.20 5.35 -21.65
C GLN A 180 10.95 6.68 -21.81
N THR A 181 12.16 6.77 -21.25
CA THR A 181 13.00 7.97 -21.37
C THR A 181 13.45 8.19 -22.82
N ALA A 182 13.87 7.13 -23.52
CA ALA A 182 14.25 7.20 -24.92
C ALA A 182 13.07 7.59 -25.83
N GLN A 183 11.89 7.04 -25.57
CA GLN A 183 10.67 7.37 -26.31
C GLN A 183 10.26 8.84 -26.11
N ALA A 184 10.32 9.34 -24.86
CA ALA A 184 10.04 10.75 -24.58
C ALA A 184 11.03 11.68 -25.28
N HIS A 185 12.32 11.33 -25.27
CA HIS A 185 13.36 12.10 -25.96
C HIS A 185 13.17 12.07 -27.49
N GLN A 186 12.84 10.92 -28.05
CA GLN A 186 12.53 10.81 -29.48
C GLN A 186 11.37 11.73 -29.87
N LYS A 187 10.29 11.73 -29.10
CA LYS A 187 9.14 12.60 -29.33
C LYS A 187 9.53 14.09 -29.29
N GLN A 188 10.31 14.49 -28.30
CA GLN A 188 10.81 15.86 -28.17
C GLN A 188 11.67 16.27 -29.38
N LEU A 189 12.54 15.40 -29.84
CA LEU A 189 13.36 15.68 -31.05
C LEU A 189 12.51 15.79 -32.32
N GLN A 190 11.47 14.98 -32.45
CA GLN A 190 10.54 15.07 -33.58
C GLN A 190 9.79 16.42 -33.58
N GLU A 191 9.27 16.85 -32.43
CA GLU A 191 8.60 18.16 -32.28
C GLU A 191 9.55 19.31 -32.60
N GLN A 192 10.81 19.25 -32.16
CA GLN A 192 11.83 20.25 -32.50
C GLN A 192 12.12 20.28 -34.00
N LEU A 193 12.22 19.12 -34.64
CA LEU A 193 12.46 19.03 -36.08
C LEU A 193 11.30 19.59 -36.90
N GLU A 194 10.06 19.32 -36.49
CA GLU A 194 8.89 19.90 -37.16
C GLU A 194 8.89 21.41 -37.01
N HIS A 195 9.11 21.94 -35.81
CA HIS A 195 9.18 23.37 -35.59
C HIS A 195 10.30 24.06 -36.43
N GLN A 196 11.47 23.45 -36.54
CA GLN A 196 12.54 23.97 -37.38
C GLN A 196 12.19 23.94 -38.88
N LYS A 197 11.47 22.92 -39.34
CA LYS A 197 10.98 22.85 -40.73
C LYS A 197 10.00 23.99 -41.02
N ASP A 198 9.04 24.21 -40.13
CA ASP A 198 8.05 25.27 -40.27
C ASP A 198 8.71 26.66 -40.30
N GLN A 199 9.68 26.91 -39.42
CA GLN A 199 10.44 28.17 -39.43
C GLN A 199 11.24 28.36 -40.73
N ARG A 200 11.90 27.29 -41.21
CA ARG A 200 12.64 27.34 -42.47
C ARG A 200 11.74 27.62 -43.67
N ASP A 201 10.58 26.95 -43.70
CA ASP A 201 9.62 27.10 -44.81
C ASP A 201 8.99 28.50 -44.79
N LEU A 202 8.76 29.11 -43.63
CA LEU A 202 8.32 30.46 -43.45
C LEU A 202 9.39 31.47 -43.96
N ILE A 203 10.64 31.28 -43.59
CA ILE A 203 11.75 32.15 -44.06
C ILE A 203 11.90 32.05 -45.57
N ARG A 204 11.80 30.83 -46.15
CA ARG A 204 11.88 30.59 -47.57
C ARG A 204 10.74 31.34 -48.31
N HIS A 205 9.54 31.30 -47.81
CA HIS A 205 8.41 32.04 -48.37
C HIS A 205 8.65 33.55 -48.35
N TRP A 206 9.18 34.14 -47.29
CA TRP A 206 9.52 35.54 -47.22
C TRP A 206 10.63 35.94 -48.19
N VAL A 207 11.63 35.10 -48.36
CA VAL A 207 12.71 35.36 -49.34
C VAL A 207 12.16 35.36 -50.76
N ASP A 208 11.25 34.42 -51.09
CA ASP A 208 10.62 34.33 -52.40
C ASP A 208 9.65 35.54 -52.69
N GLU A 209 9.03 36.12 -51.66
CA GLU A 209 8.19 37.32 -51.80
C GLU A 209 8.98 38.64 -51.95
N LEU A 210 10.21 38.70 -51.49
CA LEU A 210 11.08 39.88 -51.54
C LEU A 210 12.05 39.91 -52.73
N ALA A 211 12.10 38.85 -53.51
CA ALA A 211 12.95 38.74 -54.72
C ALA A 211 12.16 39.10 -55.99
#